data_08ead7954b1e14da229ace54b90e3522
#
_entry.id   08ead7954b1e14da229ace54b90e3522
#
_cell.length_a   1.000
_cell.length_b   1.000
_cell.length_c   1.000
_cell.angle_alpha   90.00
_cell.angle_beta   90.00
_cell.angle_gamma   90.00
#
_symmetry.space_group_name_H-M   'P 1'
#
loop_
_entity.id
_entity.type
_entity.pdbx_description
1 polymer ?
#
loop_
_entity_poly.entity_id
_entity_poly.type
_entity_poly.pdbx_seq_one_letter_code
_entity_poly.pdbx_strand_id
1 'polypeptide(L)'
;HQPTTGRSRAWYAESKALAEIEALAASSLSLGVVAVRPHLVWGPGDTQLVGRIVERARRGRLALVGGGSALVDSTYIDNAVEALVATVDRIAPDANCAGRAYVIANGEPRPVRDLVAGICAAAGVPFEPRDISFQMACAAGSILERLWPQLPSRVRNDSDEPPLTRFVAEQLGTAHWFDPTPAALDLGWTPAVSVDDGFIRLADSY
;
A
#
# COMPACT_ATOMS: atom_id res chain seq x y z
N HIS A 1 -2.35 11.69 14.08
CA HIS A 1 -1.53 12.16 12.96
C HIS A 1 -0.05 11.85 13.25
N GLN A 2 0.57 10.94 12.51
CA GLN A 2 2.02 10.75 12.59
C GLN A 2 2.68 11.64 11.52
N PRO A 3 3.50 12.63 11.91
CA PRO A 3 4.22 13.45 10.95
C PRO A 3 5.23 12.59 10.18
N THR A 4 5.41 12.90 8.89
CA THR A 4 6.49 12.26 8.14
C THR A 4 7.85 12.75 8.64
N THR A 5 8.82 11.85 8.74
CA THR A 5 10.16 12.21 9.24
C THR A 5 11.08 12.71 8.12
N GLY A 6 10.68 12.56 6.84
CA GLY A 6 11.52 12.85 5.69
C GLY A 6 12.74 11.91 5.56
N ARG A 7 12.79 10.86 6.38
CA ARG A 7 13.89 9.87 6.36
C ARG A 7 13.32 8.49 6.11
N SER A 8 13.77 7.85 5.05
CA SER A 8 13.41 6.48 4.70
C SER A 8 14.63 5.74 4.17
N ARG A 9 14.58 4.39 4.24
CA ARG A 9 15.61 3.53 3.65
C ARG A 9 15.41 3.32 2.15
N ALA A 10 14.24 3.66 1.62
CA ALA A 10 13.91 3.54 0.20
C ALA A 10 13.78 4.92 -0.42
N TRP A 11 14.44 5.15 -1.53
CA TRP A 11 14.43 6.41 -2.29
C TRP A 11 13.01 6.89 -2.63
N TYR A 12 12.15 5.94 -3.01
CA TYR A 12 10.74 6.24 -3.30
C TYR A 12 10.03 6.80 -2.08
N ALA A 13 10.13 6.15 -0.93
CA ALA A 13 9.46 6.59 0.30
C ALA A 13 10.04 7.92 0.79
N GLU A 14 11.35 8.14 0.65
CA GLU A 14 11.99 9.41 0.98
C GLU A 14 11.51 10.55 0.08
N SER A 15 11.49 10.34 -1.24
CA SER A 15 11.01 11.36 -2.19
C SER A 15 9.55 11.73 -1.95
N LYS A 16 8.69 10.74 -1.62
CA LYS A 16 7.28 10.99 -1.27
C LYS A 16 7.14 11.76 0.04
N ALA A 17 7.96 11.44 1.04
CA ALA A 17 7.96 12.15 2.31
C ALA A 17 8.40 13.62 2.14
N LEU A 18 9.45 13.88 1.36
CA LEU A 18 9.92 15.23 1.05
C LEU A 18 8.86 16.02 0.24
N ALA A 19 8.26 15.40 -0.77
CA ALA A 19 7.21 16.03 -1.56
C ALA A 19 5.99 16.43 -0.69
N GLU A 20 5.63 15.61 0.28
CA GLU A 20 4.56 15.93 1.21
C GLU A 20 4.91 17.11 2.13
N ILE A 21 6.12 17.10 2.69
CA ILE A 21 6.60 18.21 3.53
C ILE A 21 6.54 19.54 2.72
N GLU A 22 7.05 19.52 1.50
CA GLU A 22 7.06 20.69 0.60
C GLU A 22 5.64 21.16 0.28
N ALA A 23 4.75 20.21 -0.10
CA ALA A 23 3.37 20.51 -0.43
C ALA A 23 2.61 21.12 0.76
N LEU A 24 2.71 20.50 1.94
CA LEU A 24 2.02 20.99 3.14
C LEU A 24 2.57 22.36 3.61
N ALA A 25 3.87 22.62 3.42
CA ALA A 25 4.48 23.91 3.73
C ALA A 25 3.94 25.06 2.83
N ALA A 26 3.40 24.74 1.64
CA ALA A 26 2.78 25.72 0.75
C ALA A 26 1.36 26.12 1.19
N SER A 27 0.75 25.42 2.16
CA SER A 27 -0.57 25.78 2.66
C SER A 27 -0.55 27.17 3.31
N SER A 28 -1.52 28.02 2.95
CA SER A 28 -1.58 29.42 3.38
C SER A 28 -3.02 29.91 3.41
N LEU A 29 -3.23 31.16 3.81
CA LEU A 29 -4.56 31.79 3.78
C LEU A 29 -5.16 31.94 2.36
N SER A 30 -4.35 31.76 1.32
CA SER A 30 -4.78 31.83 -0.10
C SER A 30 -4.73 30.47 -0.82
N LEU A 31 -4.15 29.44 -0.21
CA LEU A 31 -3.97 28.12 -0.82
C LEU A 31 -4.19 27.02 0.22
N GLY A 32 -5.29 26.29 0.10
CA GLY A 32 -5.51 25.07 0.87
C GLY A 32 -4.74 23.90 0.26
N VAL A 33 -3.94 23.20 1.06
CA VAL A 33 -3.20 22.00 0.65
C VAL A 33 -3.53 20.85 1.61
N VAL A 34 -3.83 19.69 1.04
CA VAL A 34 -4.07 18.44 1.80
C VAL A 34 -3.23 17.32 1.21
N ALA A 35 -2.57 16.55 2.04
CA ALA A 35 -1.87 15.34 1.62
C ALA A 35 -2.76 14.11 1.88
N VAL A 36 -3.08 13.36 0.84
CA VAL A 36 -3.83 12.11 0.93
C VAL A 36 -2.88 10.94 0.73
N ARG A 37 -2.87 10.00 1.67
CA ARG A 37 -1.98 8.83 1.71
C ARG A 37 -2.80 7.54 1.63
N PRO A 38 -3.26 7.13 0.43
CA PRO A 38 -3.93 5.84 0.29
C PRO A 38 -2.95 4.71 0.61
N HIS A 39 -3.38 3.78 1.48
CA HIS A 39 -2.54 2.65 1.87
C HIS A 39 -2.96 1.39 1.13
N LEU A 40 -2.00 0.76 0.46
CA LEU A 40 -2.15 -0.54 -0.19
C LEU A 40 -3.44 -0.62 -1.04
N VAL A 41 -3.52 0.24 -2.05
CA VAL A 41 -4.69 0.31 -2.95
C VAL A 41 -4.73 -0.93 -3.85
N TRP A 42 -5.92 -1.52 -3.99
CA TRP A 42 -6.15 -2.68 -4.85
C TRP A 42 -7.57 -2.69 -5.42
N GLY A 43 -7.77 -3.43 -6.51
CA GLY A 43 -9.07 -3.58 -7.16
C GLY A 43 -8.95 -4.09 -8.59
N PRO A 44 -10.05 -4.09 -9.37
CA PRO A 44 -10.04 -4.46 -10.76
C PRO A 44 -9.03 -3.67 -11.58
N GLY A 45 -8.29 -4.36 -12.46
CA GLY A 45 -7.27 -3.74 -13.33
C GLY A 45 -5.93 -3.42 -12.63
N ASP A 46 -5.77 -3.71 -11.34
CA ASP A 46 -4.50 -3.53 -10.66
C ASP A 46 -3.46 -4.56 -11.12
N THR A 47 -2.43 -4.08 -11.81
CA THR A 47 -1.30 -4.88 -12.30
C THR A 47 -0.14 -4.96 -11.30
N GLN A 48 -0.12 -4.11 -10.28
CA GLN A 48 1.00 -3.99 -9.35
C GLN A 48 0.86 -4.94 -8.15
N LEU A 49 -0.20 -4.87 -7.40
CA LEU A 49 -0.42 -5.74 -6.24
C LEU A 49 -1.16 -7.01 -6.66
N VAL A 50 -2.40 -6.87 -7.15
CA VAL A 50 -3.26 -7.99 -7.54
C VAL A 50 -2.60 -8.80 -8.65
N GLY A 51 -2.16 -8.16 -9.73
CA GLY A 51 -1.54 -8.85 -10.86
C GLY A 51 -0.30 -9.63 -10.47
N ARG A 52 0.56 -9.08 -9.61
CA ARG A 52 1.77 -9.80 -9.13
C ARG A 52 1.44 -10.98 -8.21
N ILE A 53 0.41 -10.86 -7.36
CA ILE A 53 -0.04 -11.96 -6.50
C ILE A 53 -0.56 -13.10 -7.38
N VAL A 54 -1.47 -12.80 -8.30
CA VAL A 54 -2.09 -13.78 -9.20
C VAL A 54 -1.04 -14.47 -10.08
N GLU A 55 -0.09 -13.71 -10.65
CA GLU A 55 0.98 -14.28 -11.44
C GLU A 55 1.87 -15.22 -10.64
N ARG A 56 2.27 -14.83 -9.42
CA ARG A 56 3.08 -15.67 -8.54
C ARG A 56 2.33 -16.92 -8.12
N ALA A 57 1.03 -16.81 -7.82
CA ALA A 57 0.18 -17.94 -7.49
C ALA A 57 0.10 -18.95 -8.66
N ARG A 58 -0.18 -18.47 -9.88
CA ARG A 58 -0.20 -19.31 -11.11
C ARG A 58 1.11 -20.04 -11.37
N ARG A 59 2.23 -19.44 -10.99
CA ARG A 59 3.57 -20.03 -11.17
C ARG A 59 4.02 -20.90 -9.99
N GLY A 60 3.20 -21.08 -8.95
CA GLY A 60 3.59 -21.80 -7.72
C GLY A 60 4.77 -21.14 -6.97
N ARG A 61 4.89 -19.82 -7.10
CA ARG A 61 5.98 -19.01 -6.51
C ARG A 61 5.49 -18.03 -5.44
N LEU A 62 4.24 -18.19 -5.01
CA LEU A 62 3.70 -17.36 -3.94
C LEU A 62 4.44 -17.64 -2.63
N ALA A 63 4.82 -16.59 -1.93
CA ALA A 63 5.50 -16.69 -0.65
C ALA A 63 4.93 -15.67 0.32
N LEU A 64 4.81 -16.04 1.58
CA LEU A 64 4.39 -15.19 2.68
C LEU A 64 5.53 -15.08 3.70
N VAL A 65 5.71 -13.89 4.24
CA VAL A 65 6.70 -13.63 5.30
C VAL A 65 6.03 -13.88 6.65
N GLY A 66 6.62 -14.72 7.50
CA GLY A 66 6.07 -15.04 8.82
C GLY A 66 4.65 -15.63 8.76
N GLY A 67 4.39 -16.50 7.78
CA GLY A 67 3.06 -17.07 7.55
C GLY A 67 1.99 -16.07 7.11
N GLY A 68 2.37 -14.81 6.86
CA GLY A 68 1.44 -13.73 6.53
C GLY A 68 0.55 -13.31 7.70
N SER A 69 1.00 -13.48 8.93
CA SER A 69 0.22 -13.17 10.15
C SER A 69 0.16 -11.67 10.48
N ALA A 70 1.03 -10.85 9.86
CA ALA A 70 1.02 -9.41 10.08
C ALA A 70 -0.32 -8.80 9.63
N LEU A 71 -0.91 -7.95 10.49
CA LEU A 71 -2.14 -7.24 10.15
C LEU A 71 -1.83 -6.08 9.21
N VAL A 72 -2.53 -6.02 8.10
CA VAL A 72 -2.45 -4.94 7.14
C VAL A 72 -3.85 -4.37 6.88
N ASP A 73 -3.94 -3.05 6.92
CA ASP A 73 -5.10 -2.36 6.39
C ASP A 73 -4.86 -2.06 4.92
N SER A 74 -5.89 -2.14 4.11
CA SER A 74 -5.80 -1.92 2.66
C SER A 74 -6.94 -1.02 2.19
N THR A 75 -6.85 -0.51 0.99
CA THR A 75 -7.86 0.38 0.43
C THR A 75 -8.41 -0.21 -0.87
N TYR A 76 -9.70 -0.49 -0.92
CA TYR A 76 -10.34 -0.81 -2.20
C TYR A 76 -10.34 0.44 -3.09
N ILE A 77 -10.15 0.26 -4.40
CA ILE A 77 -9.93 1.36 -5.34
C ILE A 77 -11.04 2.42 -5.33
N ASP A 78 -12.32 2.01 -5.27
CA ASP A 78 -13.42 2.96 -5.24
C ASP A 78 -13.39 3.82 -3.98
N ASN A 79 -13.08 3.24 -2.81
CA ASN A 79 -12.90 3.98 -1.57
C ASN A 79 -11.76 5.00 -1.66
N ALA A 80 -10.66 4.65 -2.34
CA ALA A 80 -9.56 5.58 -2.56
C ALA A 80 -9.98 6.76 -3.45
N VAL A 81 -10.73 6.49 -4.52
CA VAL A 81 -11.29 7.53 -5.42
C VAL A 81 -12.25 8.43 -4.65
N GLU A 82 -13.20 7.86 -3.91
CA GLU A 82 -14.16 8.63 -3.11
C GLU A 82 -13.46 9.51 -2.06
N ALA A 83 -12.39 9.03 -1.42
CA ALA A 83 -11.60 9.83 -0.50
C ALA A 83 -10.94 11.05 -1.18
N LEU A 84 -10.43 10.87 -2.40
CA LEU A 84 -9.86 11.97 -3.19
C LEU A 84 -10.94 12.99 -3.58
N VAL A 85 -12.11 12.53 -4.03
CA VAL A 85 -13.24 13.41 -4.36
C VAL A 85 -13.69 14.18 -3.12
N ALA A 86 -13.92 13.50 -1.98
CA ALA A 86 -14.29 14.14 -0.73
C ALA A 86 -13.25 15.19 -0.28
N THR A 87 -11.96 14.92 -0.53
CA THR A 87 -10.90 15.89 -0.23
C THR A 87 -11.01 17.12 -1.12
N VAL A 88 -11.26 16.95 -2.42
CA VAL A 88 -11.44 18.08 -3.37
C VAL A 88 -12.67 18.92 -2.99
N ASP A 89 -13.76 18.26 -2.58
CA ASP A 89 -15.00 18.96 -2.21
C ASP A 89 -14.89 19.73 -0.87
N ARG A 90 -13.91 19.37 -0.03
CA ARG A 90 -13.73 19.97 1.31
C ARG A 90 -12.58 20.95 1.40
N ILE A 91 -11.65 20.93 0.43
CA ILE A 91 -10.46 21.75 0.52
C ILE A 91 -10.78 23.22 0.27
N ALA A 92 -10.43 24.05 1.25
CA ALA A 92 -10.40 25.52 1.17
C ALA A 92 -9.25 26.03 2.06
N PRO A 93 -8.74 27.24 1.86
CA PRO A 93 -7.65 27.77 2.66
C PRO A 93 -7.93 27.81 4.17
N ASP A 94 -9.18 28.03 4.56
CA ASP A 94 -9.69 28.07 5.94
C ASP A 94 -10.33 26.77 6.40
N ALA A 95 -10.33 25.73 5.59
CA ALA A 95 -10.90 24.44 5.96
C ALA A 95 -10.05 23.72 7.04
N ASN A 96 -10.72 22.96 7.92
CA ASN A 96 -10.03 22.19 8.95
C ASN A 96 -9.01 21.18 8.41
N CYS A 97 -9.19 20.72 7.17
CA CYS A 97 -8.29 19.80 6.50
C CYS A 97 -7.05 20.48 5.88
N ALA A 98 -7.04 21.80 5.72
CA ALA A 98 -5.91 22.50 5.12
C ALA A 98 -4.63 22.35 5.95
N GLY A 99 -3.51 22.11 5.31
CA GLY A 99 -2.21 21.88 5.94
C GLY A 99 -2.08 20.52 6.64
N ARG A 100 -3.00 19.58 6.39
CA ARG A 100 -3.01 18.26 7.05
C ARG A 100 -2.78 17.11 6.08
N ALA A 101 -2.34 15.97 6.64
CA ALA A 101 -2.21 14.71 5.91
C ALA A 101 -3.16 13.66 6.49
N TYR A 102 -3.78 12.87 5.62
CA TYR A 102 -4.73 11.81 5.98
C TYR A 102 -4.30 10.48 5.37
N VAL A 103 -4.22 9.45 6.20
CA VAL A 103 -4.11 8.07 5.70
C VAL A 103 -5.52 7.60 5.33
N ILE A 104 -5.63 7.01 4.15
CA ILE A 104 -6.86 6.44 3.63
C ILE A 104 -6.69 4.93 3.58
N ALA A 105 -7.56 4.24 4.28
CA ALA A 105 -7.64 2.79 4.34
C ALA A 105 -9.08 2.35 4.63
N ASN A 106 -9.40 1.09 4.39
CA ASN A 106 -10.75 0.59 4.65
C ASN A 106 -11.11 0.56 6.15
N GLY A 107 -10.11 0.63 7.05
CA GLY A 107 -10.37 0.46 8.49
C GLY A 107 -10.75 -0.97 8.86
N GLU A 108 -10.39 -1.93 8.02
CA GLU A 108 -10.61 -3.36 8.17
C GLU A 108 -9.29 -4.13 8.15
N PRO A 109 -8.43 -3.98 9.19
CA PRO A 109 -7.14 -4.64 9.19
C PRO A 109 -7.30 -6.17 9.19
N ARG A 110 -6.63 -6.83 8.24
CA ARG A 110 -6.65 -8.28 8.05
C ARG A 110 -5.22 -8.84 8.02
N PRO A 111 -5.00 -10.11 8.39
CA PRO A 111 -3.74 -10.76 8.11
C PRO A 111 -3.39 -10.68 6.63
N VAL A 112 -2.13 -10.42 6.29
CA VAL A 112 -1.64 -10.42 4.90
C VAL A 112 -2.04 -11.71 4.18
N ARG A 113 -2.00 -12.85 4.90
CA ARG A 113 -2.44 -14.15 4.38
C ARG A 113 -3.86 -14.12 3.86
N ASP A 114 -4.79 -13.51 4.61
CA ASP A 114 -6.21 -13.51 4.27
C ASP A 114 -6.49 -12.58 3.08
N LEU A 115 -5.81 -11.41 3.02
CA LEU A 115 -5.88 -10.53 1.87
C LEU A 115 -5.38 -11.22 0.59
N VAL A 116 -4.24 -11.91 0.67
CA VAL A 116 -3.66 -12.62 -0.48
C VAL A 116 -4.53 -13.82 -0.88
N ALA A 117 -5.08 -14.55 0.09
CA ALA A 117 -6.01 -15.66 -0.16
C ALA A 117 -7.29 -15.18 -0.85
N GLY A 118 -7.88 -14.06 -0.39
CA GLY A 118 -9.05 -13.45 -1.01
C GLY A 118 -8.80 -13.02 -2.46
N ILE A 119 -7.65 -12.41 -2.74
CA ILE A 119 -7.25 -12.05 -4.11
C ILE A 119 -7.09 -13.31 -4.99
N CYS A 120 -6.44 -14.36 -4.47
CA CYS A 120 -6.29 -15.62 -5.22
C CYS A 120 -7.64 -16.27 -5.50
N ALA A 121 -8.55 -16.29 -4.52
CA ALA A 121 -9.89 -16.83 -4.68
C ALA A 121 -10.69 -16.04 -5.73
N ALA A 122 -10.66 -14.71 -5.67
CA ALA A 122 -11.32 -13.83 -6.63
C ALA A 122 -10.81 -14.07 -8.08
N ALA A 123 -9.50 -14.29 -8.23
CA ALA A 123 -8.90 -14.55 -9.54
C ALA A 123 -8.98 -16.03 -10.00
N GLY A 124 -9.59 -16.92 -9.20
CA GLY A 124 -9.69 -18.35 -9.52
C GLY A 124 -8.34 -19.07 -9.60
N VAL A 125 -7.33 -18.64 -8.80
CA VAL A 125 -5.99 -19.23 -8.80
C VAL A 125 -5.70 -19.95 -7.48
N PRO A 126 -4.82 -20.99 -7.49
CA PRO A 126 -4.46 -21.70 -6.26
C PRO A 126 -3.81 -20.79 -5.21
N PHE A 127 -4.16 -21.00 -3.95
CA PHE A 127 -3.49 -20.35 -2.81
C PHE A 127 -2.61 -21.38 -2.08
N GLU A 128 -1.39 -21.54 -2.54
CA GLU A 128 -0.39 -22.47 -2.00
C GLU A 128 0.92 -21.73 -1.67
N PRO A 129 0.91 -20.81 -0.69
CA PRO A 129 2.09 -20.01 -0.39
C PRO A 129 3.16 -20.84 0.34
N ARG A 130 4.43 -20.55 0.01
CA ARG A 130 5.56 -20.98 0.82
C ARG A 130 5.74 -20.01 1.99
N ASP A 131 5.99 -20.52 3.17
CA ASP A 131 6.30 -19.66 4.31
C ASP A 131 7.81 -19.38 4.35
N ILE A 132 8.15 -18.09 4.49
CA ILE A 132 9.51 -17.61 4.66
C ILE A 132 9.58 -16.90 6.01
N SER A 133 10.51 -17.34 6.89
CA SER A 133 10.65 -16.64 8.17
C SER A 133 11.04 -15.17 7.96
N PHE A 134 10.57 -14.31 8.85
CA PHE A 134 10.84 -12.85 8.77
C PHE A 134 12.34 -12.54 8.69
N GLN A 135 13.14 -13.25 9.51
CA GLN A 135 14.59 -13.07 9.53
C GLN A 135 15.25 -13.44 8.20
N MET A 136 14.82 -14.57 7.60
CA MET A 136 15.30 -14.99 6.29
C MET A 136 14.90 -14.01 5.18
N ALA A 137 13.67 -13.50 5.21
CA ALA A 137 13.22 -12.52 4.24
C ALA A 137 14.03 -11.21 4.32
N CYS A 138 14.28 -10.70 5.52
CA CYS A 138 15.10 -9.51 5.75
C CYS A 138 16.57 -9.72 5.32
N ALA A 139 17.15 -10.89 5.64
CA ALA A 139 18.53 -11.23 5.25
C ALA A 139 18.64 -11.34 3.71
N ALA A 140 17.71 -12.06 3.07
CA ALA A 140 17.67 -12.19 1.61
C ALA A 140 17.48 -10.83 0.91
N GLY A 141 16.58 -9.98 1.41
CA GLY A 141 16.39 -8.63 0.91
C GLY A 141 17.66 -7.80 0.98
N SER A 142 18.35 -7.82 2.13
CA SER A 142 19.60 -7.08 2.31
C SER A 142 20.73 -7.55 1.37
N ILE A 143 20.79 -8.86 1.13
CA ILE A 143 21.78 -9.43 0.19
C ILE A 143 21.43 -9.02 -1.24
N LEU A 144 20.15 -9.13 -1.63
CA LEU A 144 19.71 -8.75 -2.96
C LEU A 144 19.95 -7.26 -3.24
N GLU A 145 19.65 -6.37 -2.29
CA GLU A 145 19.91 -4.93 -2.43
C GLU A 145 21.40 -4.65 -2.72
N ARG A 146 22.32 -5.37 -2.06
CA ARG A 146 23.77 -5.18 -2.27
C ARG A 146 24.26 -5.73 -3.59
N LEU A 147 23.71 -6.86 -4.03
CA LEU A 147 24.17 -7.54 -5.24
C LEU A 147 23.46 -7.02 -6.50
N TRP A 148 22.27 -6.43 -6.38
CA TRP A 148 21.43 -6.03 -7.49
C TRP A 148 22.13 -5.11 -8.49
N PRO A 149 22.89 -4.07 -8.09
CA PRO A 149 23.60 -3.20 -9.02
C PRO A 149 24.70 -3.91 -9.81
N GLN A 150 25.21 -5.05 -9.29
CA GLN A 150 26.28 -5.82 -9.89
C GLN A 150 25.77 -6.90 -10.85
N LEU A 151 24.45 -7.17 -10.84
CA LEU A 151 23.86 -8.18 -11.71
C LEU A 151 23.73 -7.65 -13.14
N PRO A 152 23.94 -8.51 -14.17
CA PRO A 152 23.71 -8.15 -15.55
C PRO A 152 22.29 -7.67 -15.80
N SER A 153 22.09 -6.72 -16.71
CA SER A 153 20.78 -6.17 -17.09
C SER A 153 19.74 -7.24 -17.46
N ARG A 154 20.21 -8.34 -18.08
CA ARG A 154 19.35 -9.50 -18.41
C ARG A 154 18.69 -10.17 -17.19
N VAL A 155 19.32 -10.09 -16.02
CA VAL A 155 18.79 -10.64 -14.75
C VAL A 155 17.88 -9.63 -14.07
N ARG A 156 18.17 -8.35 -14.25
CA ARG A 156 17.41 -7.25 -13.63
C ARG A 156 16.10 -6.94 -14.35
N ASN A 157 15.84 -7.52 -15.54
CA ASN A 157 14.64 -7.26 -16.36
C ASN A 157 14.33 -5.76 -16.51
N ASP A 158 15.34 -4.91 -16.73
CA ASP A 158 15.27 -3.45 -16.80
C ASP A 158 14.64 -2.79 -15.54
N SER A 159 14.60 -3.50 -14.41
CA SER A 159 14.19 -2.95 -13.13
C SER A 159 15.38 -2.46 -12.33
N ASP A 160 15.32 -1.22 -11.86
CA ASP A 160 16.36 -0.64 -11.01
C ASP A 160 16.30 -1.19 -9.56
N GLU A 161 15.18 -1.78 -9.17
CA GLU A 161 14.98 -2.32 -7.83
C GLU A 161 14.86 -3.85 -7.82
N PRO A 162 15.44 -4.53 -6.79
CA PRO A 162 15.30 -5.97 -6.64
C PRO A 162 13.85 -6.37 -6.29
N PRO A 163 13.42 -7.59 -6.66
CA PRO A 163 12.07 -8.08 -6.40
C PRO A 163 11.74 -8.26 -4.90
N LEU A 164 12.74 -8.29 -4.06
CA LEU A 164 12.65 -8.30 -2.60
C LEU A 164 13.74 -7.40 -2.04
N THR A 165 13.35 -6.37 -1.31
CA THR A 165 14.23 -5.53 -0.51
C THR A 165 14.03 -5.83 0.97
N ARG A 166 14.96 -5.45 1.81
CA ARG A 166 14.75 -5.50 3.27
C ARG A 166 13.53 -4.69 3.68
N PHE A 167 13.35 -3.53 3.06
CA PHE A 167 12.18 -2.69 3.30
C PHE A 167 10.86 -3.41 2.97
N VAL A 168 10.78 -4.09 1.83
CA VAL A 168 9.59 -4.88 1.44
C VAL A 168 9.37 -6.04 2.43
N ALA A 169 10.43 -6.72 2.86
CA ALA A 169 10.32 -7.79 3.87
C ALA A 169 9.79 -7.26 5.21
N GLU A 170 10.28 -6.10 5.66
CA GLU A 170 9.80 -5.42 6.87
C GLU A 170 8.32 -5.01 6.71
N GLN A 171 7.91 -4.47 5.55
CA GLN A 171 6.52 -4.11 5.27
C GLN A 171 5.57 -5.33 5.27
N LEU A 172 6.00 -6.46 4.74
CA LEU A 172 5.17 -7.67 4.71
C LEU A 172 5.15 -8.43 6.04
N GLY A 173 6.12 -8.20 6.92
CA GLY A 173 6.27 -8.91 8.18
C GLY A 173 5.88 -8.11 9.43
N THR A 174 5.46 -6.85 9.30
CA THR A 174 5.04 -5.99 10.43
C THR A 174 3.61 -5.51 10.24
N ALA A 175 2.93 -5.23 11.35
CA ALA A 175 1.55 -4.76 11.31
C ALA A 175 1.48 -3.27 10.87
N HIS A 176 0.57 -3.00 9.92
CA HIS A 176 0.29 -1.66 9.40
C HIS A 176 -1.22 -1.45 9.33
N TRP A 177 -1.78 -0.78 10.31
CA TRP A 177 -3.18 -0.39 10.32
C TRP A 177 -3.32 1.03 10.84
N PHE A 178 -4.42 1.70 10.49
CA PHE A 178 -4.57 3.12 10.70
C PHE A 178 -5.93 3.45 11.29
N ASP A 179 -5.99 4.56 12.01
CA ASP A 179 -7.24 5.13 12.51
C ASP A 179 -7.88 5.99 11.39
N PRO A 180 -9.05 5.62 10.86
CA PRO A 180 -9.75 6.37 9.83
C PRO A 180 -10.49 7.61 10.37
N THR A 181 -10.62 7.76 11.68
CA THR A 181 -11.40 8.81 12.32
C THR A 181 -11.05 10.23 11.85
N PRO A 182 -9.77 10.62 11.70
CA PRO A 182 -9.44 11.96 11.20
C PRO A 182 -9.98 12.24 9.80
N ALA A 183 -9.93 11.27 8.89
CA ALA A 183 -10.48 11.43 7.55
C ALA A 183 -12.01 11.54 7.57
N ALA A 184 -12.69 10.75 8.43
CA ALA A 184 -14.13 10.81 8.59
C ALA A 184 -14.59 12.17 9.11
N LEU A 185 -13.91 12.74 10.11
CA LEU A 185 -14.27 14.01 10.73
C LEU A 185 -13.99 15.21 9.83
N ASP A 186 -12.81 15.27 9.24
CA ASP A 186 -12.36 16.46 8.52
C ASP A 186 -12.77 16.44 7.04
N LEU A 187 -12.77 15.27 6.39
CA LEU A 187 -13.14 15.12 4.98
C LEU A 187 -14.60 14.68 4.80
N GLY A 188 -15.26 14.21 5.86
CA GLY A 188 -16.61 13.63 5.78
C GLY A 188 -16.63 12.32 4.98
N TRP A 189 -15.50 11.61 4.92
CA TRP A 189 -15.35 10.39 4.15
C TRP A 189 -15.27 9.16 5.05
N THR A 190 -15.99 8.13 4.68
CA THR A 190 -15.88 6.77 5.24
C THR A 190 -15.91 5.76 4.10
N PRO A 191 -15.16 4.63 4.21
CA PRO A 191 -15.15 3.62 3.16
C PRO A 191 -16.56 3.03 2.97
N ALA A 192 -17.05 3.01 1.74
CA ALA A 192 -18.38 2.48 1.38
C ALA A 192 -18.33 1.00 0.95
N VAL A 193 -17.19 0.54 0.46
CA VAL A 193 -16.99 -0.83 -0.02
C VAL A 193 -16.14 -1.58 1.00
N SER A 194 -16.68 -2.66 1.58
CA SER A 194 -15.92 -3.54 2.47
C SER A 194 -14.84 -4.30 1.70
N VAL A 195 -13.85 -4.86 2.41
CA VAL A 195 -12.82 -5.71 1.78
C VAL A 195 -13.46 -6.93 1.13
N ASP A 196 -14.50 -7.51 1.73
CA ASP A 196 -15.19 -8.68 1.20
C ASP A 196 -15.99 -8.36 -0.07
N ASP A 197 -16.71 -7.22 -0.08
CA ASP A 197 -17.38 -6.74 -1.31
C ASP A 197 -16.37 -6.41 -2.40
N GLY A 198 -15.21 -5.89 -2.03
CA GLY A 198 -14.09 -5.66 -2.94
C GLY A 198 -13.61 -6.95 -3.61
N PHE A 199 -13.51 -8.06 -2.87
CA PHE A 199 -13.18 -9.38 -3.46
C PHE A 199 -14.25 -9.86 -4.44
N ILE A 200 -15.54 -9.66 -4.14
CA ILE A 200 -16.63 -10.01 -5.05
C ILE A 200 -16.49 -9.21 -6.36
N ARG A 201 -16.33 -7.89 -6.27
CA ARG A 201 -16.16 -7.04 -7.46
C ARG A 201 -14.86 -7.36 -8.22
N LEU A 202 -13.81 -7.77 -7.53
CA LEU A 202 -12.58 -8.22 -8.17
C LEU A 202 -12.82 -9.52 -8.96
N ALA A 203 -13.58 -10.46 -8.40
CA ALA A 203 -13.92 -11.72 -9.07
C ALA A 203 -14.74 -11.48 -10.36
N ASP A 204 -15.67 -10.53 -10.36
CA ASP A 204 -16.47 -10.16 -11.53
C ASP A 204 -15.61 -9.56 -12.67
N SER A 205 -14.36 -9.19 -12.41
CA SER A 205 -13.44 -8.63 -13.41
C SER A 205 -12.55 -9.65 -14.10
N TYR A 206 -12.58 -10.92 -13.66
CA TYR A 206 -11.81 -12.04 -14.21
C TYR A 206 -12.65 -12.95 -15.09
#